data_c05d2775ad366eed30205f2f268e1d5c
#
_entry.id   c05d2775ad366eed30205f2f268e1d5c
#
_cell.length_a   1.000
_cell.length_b   1.000
_cell.length_c   1.000
_cell.angle_alpha   90.00
_cell.angle_beta   90.00
_cell.angle_gamma   90.00
#
_symmetry.space_group_name_H-M   'P 1'
#
loop_
_entity.id
_entity.type
_entity.pdbx_description
1 polymer ?
#
loop_
_entity_poly.entity_id
_entity_poly.type
_entity_poly.pdbx_seq_one_letter_code
_entity_poly.pdbx_strand_id
1 'polypeptide(L)'
;MRGRREKRDPLVQKDGKGVNIPLEKQERVLDAAIEEFSQKGYARASMNAVVERAGISKGALFNYFGSKSGLFAFVYRMALERIKGYLKAVREQSKGEPFFSRLEKVMWAGVIFIRNNPGLARIYHHILFTGDSPYKASILEELQRESMDFLEGLIVDGMKGGELRPNLDPRACSFMIQCVIDRFLQAHNLEFLGNPLGLYQAQEEISRAWIQKILDVLRKGMASEGMLASGSKDGL
;
A
#
# COMPACT_ATOMS: atom_id res chain seq x y z
N MET A 1 -14.51 -11.83 37.99
CA MET A 1 -14.73 -11.46 36.59
C MET A 1 -14.55 -9.96 36.45
N ARG A 2 -13.35 -9.50 36.03
CA ARG A 2 -13.11 -8.07 35.77
C ARG A 2 -13.24 -7.88 34.28
N GLY A 3 -14.28 -7.11 33.86
CA GLY A 3 -14.56 -6.81 32.46
C GLY A 3 -13.35 -6.16 31.79
N ARG A 4 -12.85 -6.78 30.73
CA ARG A 4 -11.94 -6.14 29.77
C ARG A 4 -12.71 -4.96 29.16
N ARG A 5 -12.33 -3.73 29.52
CA ARG A 5 -12.67 -2.56 28.72
C ARG A 5 -12.06 -2.76 27.35
N GLU A 6 -12.89 -3.02 26.35
CA GLU A 6 -12.50 -2.89 24.95
C GLU A 6 -11.87 -1.52 24.76
N LYS A 7 -10.56 -1.49 24.53
CA LYS A 7 -9.91 -0.26 24.06
C LYS A 7 -10.45 -0.02 22.65
N ARG A 8 -11.33 0.98 22.52
CA ARG A 8 -11.81 1.46 21.23
C ARG A 8 -10.58 1.74 20.36
N ASP A 9 -10.52 1.10 19.19
CA ASP A 9 -9.48 1.30 18.20
C ASP A 9 -9.54 2.76 17.72
N PRO A 10 -8.52 3.59 17.96
CA PRO A 10 -8.54 4.98 17.52
C PRO A 10 -8.50 5.13 16.00
N LEU A 11 -8.21 4.05 15.25
CA LEU A 11 -8.36 4.04 13.79
C LEU A 11 -9.84 3.96 13.38
N VAL A 12 -10.70 3.43 14.27
CA VAL A 12 -12.16 3.26 14.06
C VAL A 12 -12.97 4.46 14.58
N GLN A 13 -12.36 5.47 15.19
CA GLN A 13 -13.10 6.66 15.59
C GLN A 13 -13.63 7.40 14.35
N LYS A 14 -14.80 6.94 13.90
CA LYS A 14 -15.76 7.68 13.05
C LYS A 14 -16.36 8.89 13.76
N ASP A 15 -15.80 9.33 14.86
CA ASP A 15 -16.28 10.52 15.53
C ASP A 15 -15.70 11.72 14.81
N GLY A 16 -16.47 12.13 13.81
CA GLY A 16 -16.47 13.38 13.07
C GLY A 16 -16.47 14.67 13.90
N LYS A 17 -15.64 14.77 14.88
CA LYS A 17 -14.94 16.00 15.17
C LYS A 17 -13.79 16.05 14.18
N GLY A 18 -14.15 16.25 12.90
CA GLY A 18 -13.20 16.65 11.88
C GLY A 18 -12.41 17.78 12.48
N VAL A 19 -11.13 17.52 12.73
CA VAL A 19 -10.23 18.57 13.15
C VAL A 19 -10.34 19.59 12.05
N ASN A 20 -10.99 20.72 12.32
CA ASN A 20 -11.23 21.78 11.36
C ASN A 20 -9.90 22.54 11.13
N ILE A 21 -8.93 21.79 10.55
CA ILE A 21 -7.63 22.34 10.15
C ILE A 21 -7.83 22.84 8.73
N PRO A 22 -7.52 24.11 8.44
CA PRO A 22 -7.46 24.58 7.05
C PRO A 22 -6.61 23.64 6.19
N LEU A 23 -7.08 23.30 5.00
CA LEU A 23 -6.44 22.29 4.13
C LEU A 23 -4.95 22.56 3.94
N GLU A 24 -4.55 23.80 3.71
CA GLU A 24 -3.14 24.19 3.57
C GLU A 24 -2.29 23.87 4.81
N LYS A 25 -2.84 24.06 6.01
CA LYS A 25 -2.14 23.70 7.26
C LYS A 25 -2.09 22.18 7.44
N GLN A 26 -3.15 21.48 7.01
CA GLN A 26 -3.22 20.01 7.04
C GLN A 26 -2.12 19.39 6.19
N GLU A 27 -1.92 19.88 4.97
CA GLU A 27 -0.86 19.40 4.07
C GLU A 27 0.53 19.65 4.64
N ARG A 28 0.80 20.87 5.14
CA ARG A 28 2.09 21.17 5.77
C ARG A 28 2.39 20.29 6.98
N VAL A 29 1.39 20.02 7.82
CA VAL A 29 1.57 19.11 8.97
C VAL A 29 1.78 17.68 8.50
N LEU A 30 1.03 17.24 7.49
CA LEU A 30 1.18 15.90 6.92
C LEU A 30 2.59 15.68 6.37
N ASP A 31 3.10 16.60 5.57
CA ASP A 31 4.44 16.51 4.98
C ASP A 31 5.54 16.54 6.05
N ALA A 32 5.44 17.47 7.02
CA ALA A 32 6.36 17.53 8.15
C ALA A 32 6.36 16.25 9.00
N ALA A 33 5.17 15.66 9.22
CA ALA A 33 5.03 14.43 9.98
C ALA A 33 5.55 13.22 9.20
N ILE A 34 5.27 13.13 7.89
CA ILE A 34 5.82 12.08 7.02
C ILE A 34 7.34 12.13 7.05
N GLU A 35 7.93 13.30 6.90
CA GLU A 35 9.38 13.45 6.92
C GLU A 35 9.97 12.99 8.27
N GLU A 36 9.44 13.47 9.39
CA GLU A 36 9.93 13.12 10.72
C GLU A 36 9.78 11.63 11.03
N PHE A 37 8.61 11.04 10.77
CA PHE A 37 8.37 9.61 11.02
C PHE A 37 9.16 8.72 10.08
N SER A 38 9.35 9.11 8.82
CA SER A 38 10.11 8.33 7.85
C SER A 38 11.60 8.28 8.15
N GLN A 39 12.16 9.33 8.73
CA GLN A 39 13.60 9.40 9.06
C GLN A 39 13.91 8.74 10.40
N LYS A 40 13.05 8.92 11.41
CA LYS A 40 13.36 8.55 12.79
C LYS A 40 12.55 7.36 13.31
N GLY A 41 11.54 6.91 12.58
CA GLY A 41 10.55 5.97 13.07
C GLY A 41 9.66 6.60 14.15
N TYR A 42 8.63 5.86 14.60
CA TYR A 42 7.69 6.38 15.58
C TYR A 42 8.35 6.72 16.92
N ALA A 43 9.15 5.82 17.50
CA ALA A 43 9.70 6.00 18.85
C ALA A 43 10.52 7.29 18.99
N ARG A 44 11.42 7.56 18.04
CA ARG A 44 12.36 8.70 18.09
C ARG A 44 11.85 9.98 17.46
N ALA A 45 10.71 9.96 16.78
CA ALA A 45 10.13 11.15 16.15
C ALA A 45 9.75 12.21 17.19
N SER A 46 10.00 13.48 16.86
CA SER A 46 9.80 14.65 17.70
C SER A 46 8.62 15.48 17.24
N MET A 47 7.62 15.67 18.13
CA MET A 47 6.50 16.59 17.88
C MET A 47 6.96 18.05 17.71
N ASN A 48 8.04 18.45 18.40
CA ASN A 48 8.59 19.81 18.26
C ASN A 48 9.19 20.02 16.86
N ALA A 49 9.88 19.02 16.30
CA ALA A 49 10.41 19.10 14.93
C ALA A 49 9.28 19.22 13.90
N VAL A 50 8.16 18.49 14.11
CA VAL A 50 6.97 18.64 13.24
C VAL A 50 6.37 20.04 13.35
N VAL A 51 6.24 20.59 14.57
CA VAL A 51 5.75 21.96 14.82
C VAL A 51 6.58 22.99 14.06
N GLU A 52 7.91 22.91 14.21
CA GLU A 52 8.86 23.82 13.58
C GLU A 52 8.77 23.77 12.06
N ARG A 53 8.81 22.56 11.49
CA ARG A 53 8.77 22.34 10.04
C ARG A 53 7.43 22.72 9.42
N ALA A 54 6.33 22.44 10.11
CA ALA A 54 4.99 22.78 9.65
C ALA A 54 4.62 24.25 9.80
N GLY A 55 5.41 25.03 10.58
CA GLY A 55 5.16 26.45 10.83
C GLY A 55 3.86 26.70 11.60
N ILE A 56 3.54 25.84 12.59
CA ILE A 56 2.35 25.99 13.46
C ILE A 56 2.78 26.03 14.93
N SER A 57 1.88 26.45 15.82
CA SER A 57 2.18 26.41 17.26
C SER A 57 2.06 24.98 17.82
N LYS A 58 2.80 24.69 18.88
CA LYS A 58 2.70 23.40 19.60
C LYS A 58 1.28 23.15 20.11
N GLY A 59 0.63 24.20 20.66
CA GLY A 59 -0.76 24.14 21.12
C GLY A 59 -1.72 23.77 19.98
N ALA A 60 -1.54 24.33 18.78
CA ALA A 60 -2.35 23.97 17.63
C ALA A 60 -2.18 22.50 17.24
N LEU A 61 -0.93 21.99 17.19
CA LEU A 61 -0.67 20.58 16.85
C LEU A 61 -1.35 19.64 17.84
N PHE A 62 -1.22 19.89 19.16
CA PHE A 62 -1.85 19.06 20.18
C PHE A 62 -3.37 19.22 20.21
N ASN A 63 -3.91 20.41 19.92
CA ASN A 63 -5.35 20.61 19.78
C ASN A 63 -5.92 19.80 18.60
N TYR A 64 -5.16 19.66 17.51
CA TYR A 64 -5.59 18.94 16.31
C TYR A 64 -5.48 17.42 16.46
N PHE A 65 -4.38 16.94 17.00
CA PHE A 65 -4.06 15.49 16.99
C PHE A 65 -4.00 14.85 18.38
N GLY A 66 -4.11 15.63 19.44
CA GLY A 66 -4.11 15.19 20.83
C GLY A 66 -2.77 14.66 21.31
N SER A 67 -2.11 13.83 20.48
CA SER A 67 -0.86 13.13 20.84
C SER A 67 -0.01 12.78 19.62
N LYS A 68 1.21 12.30 19.85
CA LYS A 68 2.07 11.74 18.81
C LYS A 68 1.42 10.54 18.11
N SER A 69 0.72 9.69 18.89
CA SER A 69 -0.02 8.55 18.30
C SER A 69 -1.22 9.00 17.46
N GLY A 70 -1.92 10.07 17.87
CA GLY A 70 -2.99 10.66 17.06
C GLY A 70 -2.49 11.27 15.75
N LEU A 71 -1.34 11.95 15.78
CA LEU A 71 -0.69 12.43 14.56
C LEU A 71 -0.24 11.28 13.64
N PHE A 72 0.32 10.22 14.22
CA PHE A 72 0.72 9.02 13.46
C PHE A 72 -0.48 8.33 12.81
N ALA A 73 -1.59 8.17 13.54
CA ALA A 73 -2.84 7.63 13.00
C ALA A 73 -3.40 8.49 11.86
N PHE A 74 -3.26 9.82 11.96
CA PHE A 74 -3.64 10.73 10.87
C PHE A 74 -2.78 10.50 9.62
N VAL A 75 -1.44 10.45 9.75
CA VAL A 75 -0.52 10.16 8.63
C VAL A 75 -0.88 8.84 7.96
N TYR A 76 -1.12 7.81 8.77
CA TYR A 76 -1.51 6.50 8.26
C TYR A 76 -2.83 6.54 7.47
N ARG A 77 -3.88 7.16 8.00
CA ARG A 77 -5.17 7.29 7.30
C ARG A 77 -5.01 8.01 5.96
N MET A 78 -4.24 9.10 5.92
CA MET A 78 -3.98 9.83 4.69
C MET A 78 -3.21 8.98 3.67
N ALA A 79 -2.26 8.17 4.14
CA ALA A 79 -1.55 7.21 3.29
C ALA A 79 -2.50 6.15 2.72
N LEU A 80 -3.35 5.58 3.56
CA LEU A 80 -4.34 4.57 3.14
C LEU A 80 -5.34 5.13 2.12
N GLU A 81 -5.86 6.35 2.35
CA GLU A 81 -6.75 6.99 1.38
C GLU A 81 -6.06 7.27 0.04
N ARG A 82 -4.78 7.66 0.05
CA ARG A 82 -4.00 7.80 -1.19
C ARG A 82 -3.88 6.47 -1.93
N ILE A 83 -3.54 5.37 -1.22
CA ILE A 83 -3.44 4.02 -1.81
C ILE A 83 -4.79 3.60 -2.40
N LYS A 84 -5.87 3.73 -1.63
CA LYS A 84 -7.24 3.43 -2.10
C LYS A 84 -7.61 4.23 -3.34
N GLY A 85 -7.24 5.51 -3.38
CA GLY A 85 -7.43 6.37 -4.55
C GLY A 85 -6.73 5.83 -5.80
N TYR A 86 -5.47 5.42 -5.70
CA TYR A 86 -4.72 4.82 -6.80
C TYR A 86 -5.36 3.51 -7.28
N LEU A 87 -5.71 2.59 -6.36
CA LEU A 87 -6.32 1.31 -6.71
C LEU A 87 -7.71 1.49 -7.34
N LYS A 88 -8.50 2.44 -6.84
CA LYS A 88 -9.79 2.79 -7.43
C LYS A 88 -9.64 3.33 -8.86
N ALA A 89 -8.69 4.23 -9.08
CA ALA A 89 -8.41 4.76 -10.41
C ALA A 89 -7.99 3.65 -11.38
N VAL A 90 -7.10 2.75 -10.98
CA VAL A 90 -6.70 1.58 -11.78
C VAL A 90 -7.90 0.70 -12.10
N ARG A 91 -8.75 0.40 -11.11
CA ARG A 91 -9.95 -0.43 -11.28
C ARG A 91 -10.91 0.16 -12.33
N GLU A 92 -11.21 1.46 -12.22
CA GLU A 92 -12.14 2.13 -13.15
C GLU A 92 -11.55 2.21 -14.57
N GLN A 93 -10.26 2.55 -14.70
CA GLN A 93 -9.57 2.68 -15.99
C GLN A 93 -9.35 1.35 -16.71
N SER A 94 -9.29 0.24 -15.96
CA SER A 94 -9.05 -1.11 -16.51
C SER A 94 -10.31 -1.98 -16.56
N LYS A 95 -11.48 -1.39 -16.37
CA LYS A 95 -12.75 -2.14 -16.41
C LYS A 95 -12.95 -2.75 -17.80
N GLY A 96 -13.21 -4.07 -17.84
CA GLY A 96 -13.39 -4.82 -19.08
C GLY A 96 -12.09 -5.26 -19.76
N GLU A 97 -10.92 -4.90 -19.23
CA GLU A 97 -9.66 -5.44 -19.72
C GLU A 97 -9.39 -6.85 -19.17
N PRO A 98 -8.56 -7.66 -19.87
CA PRO A 98 -8.13 -8.96 -19.40
C PRO A 98 -7.48 -8.93 -18.02
N PHE A 99 -7.63 -10.02 -17.24
CA PHE A 99 -7.10 -10.13 -15.88
C PHE A 99 -5.63 -9.73 -15.77
N PHE A 100 -4.75 -10.27 -16.63
CA PHE A 100 -3.31 -9.99 -16.56
C PHE A 100 -2.97 -8.55 -16.92
N SER A 101 -3.73 -7.90 -17.81
CA SER A 101 -3.59 -6.47 -18.10
C SER A 101 -3.96 -5.61 -16.88
N ARG A 102 -5.04 -5.98 -16.19
CA ARG A 102 -5.45 -5.32 -14.94
C ARG A 102 -4.42 -5.51 -13.83
N LEU A 103 -3.87 -6.73 -13.68
CA LEU A 103 -2.84 -7.02 -12.69
C LEU A 103 -1.54 -6.25 -12.96
N GLU A 104 -1.13 -6.13 -14.24
CA GLU A 104 0.00 -5.29 -14.64
C GLU A 104 -0.18 -3.84 -14.17
N LYS A 105 -1.36 -3.27 -14.42
CA LYS A 105 -1.67 -1.90 -14.00
C LYS A 105 -1.66 -1.73 -12.49
N VAL A 106 -2.12 -2.73 -11.73
CA VAL A 106 -2.05 -2.73 -10.26
C VAL A 106 -0.61 -2.72 -9.78
N MET A 107 0.24 -3.59 -10.33
CA MET A 107 1.65 -3.65 -9.97
C MET A 107 2.37 -2.34 -10.32
N TRP A 108 2.09 -1.80 -11.50
CA TRP A 108 2.66 -0.53 -11.94
C TRP A 108 2.21 0.65 -11.08
N ALA A 109 0.92 0.71 -10.71
CA ALA A 109 0.42 1.71 -9.78
C ALA A 109 1.12 1.66 -8.42
N GLY A 110 1.45 0.46 -7.93
CA GLY A 110 2.27 0.27 -6.74
C GLY A 110 3.66 0.89 -6.87
N VAL A 111 4.35 0.67 -8.00
CA VAL A 111 5.67 1.27 -8.27
C VAL A 111 5.57 2.81 -8.31
N ILE A 112 4.58 3.35 -9.03
CA ILE A 112 4.36 4.81 -9.08
C ILE A 112 4.06 5.37 -7.70
N PHE A 113 3.21 4.68 -6.91
CA PHE A 113 2.90 5.12 -5.55
C PHE A 113 4.13 5.26 -4.68
N ILE A 114 5.00 4.24 -4.62
CA ILE A 114 6.18 4.27 -3.76
C ILE A 114 7.23 5.29 -4.25
N ARG A 115 7.34 5.51 -5.56
CA ARG A 115 8.22 6.55 -6.13
C ARG A 115 7.75 7.95 -5.76
N ASN A 116 6.45 8.19 -5.83
CA ASN A 116 5.86 9.49 -5.52
C ASN A 116 5.72 9.73 -4.01
N ASN A 117 5.81 8.68 -3.18
CA ASN A 117 5.62 8.75 -1.73
C ASN A 117 6.73 8.00 -0.98
N PRO A 118 8.03 8.31 -1.19
CA PRO A 118 9.13 7.56 -0.59
C PRO A 118 9.12 7.62 0.95
N GLY A 119 8.62 8.71 1.53
CA GLY A 119 8.45 8.85 2.97
C GLY A 119 7.44 7.86 3.54
N LEU A 120 6.30 7.68 2.86
CA LEU A 120 5.28 6.71 3.27
C LEU A 120 5.78 5.27 3.14
N ALA A 121 6.54 4.95 2.08
CA ALA A 121 7.17 3.65 1.92
C ALA A 121 8.13 3.35 3.08
N ARG A 122 8.96 4.31 3.52
CA ARG A 122 9.84 4.17 4.69
C ARG A 122 9.06 3.99 5.99
N ILE A 123 7.97 4.74 6.20
CA ILE A 123 7.09 4.55 7.38
C ILE A 123 6.53 3.14 7.41
N TYR A 124 6.04 2.61 6.28
CA TYR A 124 5.56 1.23 6.17
C TYR A 124 6.64 0.22 6.58
N HIS A 125 7.88 0.39 6.12
CA HIS A 125 9.00 -0.46 6.51
C HIS A 125 9.31 -0.36 8.01
N HIS A 126 9.26 0.82 8.61
CA HIS A 126 9.38 0.97 10.06
C HIS A 126 8.29 0.21 10.81
N ILE A 127 7.03 0.28 10.34
CA ILE A 127 5.93 -0.48 10.94
C ILE A 127 6.20 -1.99 10.87
N LEU A 128 6.65 -2.49 9.72
CA LEU A 128 6.93 -3.92 9.54
C LEU A 128 8.08 -4.42 10.43
N PHE A 129 9.20 -3.71 10.46
CA PHE A 129 10.47 -4.25 10.95
C PHE A 129 10.87 -3.77 12.35
N THR A 130 10.44 -2.58 12.82
CA THR A 130 10.93 -2.05 14.10
C THR A 130 10.04 -2.34 15.31
N GLY A 131 8.79 -2.73 15.10
CA GLY A 131 7.89 -3.11 16.22
C GLY A 131 7.36 -1.95 17.07
N ASP A 132 7.90 -0.75 16.96
CA ASP A 132 7.66 0.39 17.85
C ASP A 132 6.41 1.22 17.52
N SER A 133 5.71 0.90 16.44
CA SER A 133 4.59 1.71 15.99
C SER A 133 3.32 1.44 16.78
N PRO A 134 2.61 2.48 17.26
CA PRO A 134 1.29 2.30 17.81
C PRO A 134 0.36 1.77 16.70
N TYR A 135 -0.60 0.95 17.09
CA TYR A 135 -1.58 0.36 16.15
C TYR A 135 -0.99 -0.53 15.05
N LYS A 136 0.26 -1.02 15.21
CA LYS A 136 0.93 -1.87 14.22
C LYS A 136 0.03 -3.02 13.74
N ALA A 137 -0.55 -3.79 14.66
CA ALA A 137 -1.42 -4.91 14.31
C ALA A 137 -2.63 -4.45 13.49
N SER A 138 -3.39 -3.45 13.99
CA SER A 138 -4.57 -2.92 13.29
C SER A 138 -4.25 -2.36 11.91
N ILE A 139 -3.11 -1.67 11.78
CA ILE A 139 -2.63 -1.12 10.51
C ILE A 139 -2.36 -2.23 9.49
N LEU A 140 -1.59 -3.25 9.92
CA LEU A 140 -1.23 -4.35 9.03
C LEU A 140 -2.44 -5.22 8.69
N GLU A 141 -3.34 -5.47 9.65
CA GLU A 141 -4.59 -6.21 9.42
C GLU A 141 -5.50 -5.48 8.42
N GLU A 142 -5.64 -4.15 8.54
CA GLU A 142 -6.45 -3.35 7.61
C GLU A 142 -5.85 -3.38 6.20
N LEU A 143 -4.54 -3.14 6.05
CA LEU A 143 -3.85 -3.21 4.75
C LEU A 143 -3.99 -4.59 4.12
N GLN A 144 -3.77 -5.65 4.92
CA GLN A 144 -3.90 -7.03 4.46
C GLN A 144 -5.31 -7.31 3.95
N ARG A 145 -6.34 -6.96 4.70
CA ARG A 145 -7.73 -7.16 4.32
C ARG A 145 -8.08 -6.44 3.02
N GLU A 146 -7.80 -5.13 2.94
CA GLU A 146 -8.11 -4.32 1.76
C GLU A 146 -7.42 -4.86 0.49
N SER A 147 -6.15 -5.27 0.61
CA SER A 147 -5.40 -5.84 -0.51
C SER A 147 -5.95 -7.20 -0.94
N MET A 148 -6.24 -8.07 0.04
CA MET A 148 -6.81 -9.40 -0.23
C MET A 148 -8.18 -9.30 -0.89
N ASP A 149 -9.10 -8.49 -0.35
CA ASP A 149 -10.45 -8.31 -0.89
C ASP A 149 -10.42 -7.78 -2.33
N PHE A 150 -9.50 -6.83 -2.61
CA PHE A 150 -9.31 -6.29 -3.95
C PHE A 150 -8.83 -7.37 -4.94
N LEU A 151 -7.78 -8.12 -4.59
CA LEU A 151 -7.22 -9.16 -5.45
C LEU A 151 -8.18 -10.34 -5.64
N GLU A 152 -8.88 -10.75 -4.59
CA GLU A 152 -9.88 -11.82 -4.65
C GLU A 152 -11.00 -11.44 -5.64
N GLY A 153 -11.51 -10.20 -5.56
CA GLY A 153 -12.47 -9.69 -6.54
C GLY A 153 -11.95 -9.75 -7.98
N LEU A 154 -10.70 -9.35 -8.20
CA LEU A 154 -10.06 -9.39 -9.52
C LEU A 154 -9.94 -10.84 -10.07
N ILE A 155 -9.56 -11.78 -9.21
CA ILE A 155 -9.41 -13.19 -9.57
C ILE A 155 -10.78 -13.82 -9.89
N VAL A 156 -11.78 -13.56 -9.04
CA VAL A 156 -13.15 -14.04 -9.27
C VAL A 156 -13.71 -13.54 -10.61
N ASP A 157 -13.46 -12.27 -10.95
CA ASP A 157 -13.85 -11.72 -12.25
C ASP A 157 -13.14 -12.44 -13.40
N GLY A 158 -11.83 -12.69 -13.30
CA GLY A 158 -11.04 -13.39 -14.31
C GLY A 158 -11.47 -14.86 -14.48
N MET A 159 -11.87 -15.54 -13.38
CA MET A 159 -12.42 -16.90 -13.44
C MET A 159 -13.78 -16.91 -14.15
N LYS A 160 -14.69 -15.98 -13.82
CA LYS A 160 -15.99 -15.85 -14.48
C LYS A 160 -15.85 -15.52 -15.97
N GLY A 161 -14.84 -14.73 -16.33
CA GLY A 161 -14.51 -14.41 -17.71
C GLY A 161 -13.83 -15.55 -18.49
N GLY A 162 -13.53 -16.68 -17.86
CA GLY A 162 -12.84 -17.81 -18.49
C GLY A 162 -11.35 -17.60 -18.76
N GLU A 163 -10.78 -16.54 -18.24
CA GLU A 163 -9.35 -16.21 -18.39
C GLU A 163 -8.46 -17.01 -17.44
N LEU A 164 -8.99 -17.29 -16.26
CA LEU A 164 -8.32 -18.09 -15.23
C LEU A 164 -8.97 -19.46 -15.12
N ARG A 165 -8.17 -20.45 -14.70
CA ARG A 165 -8.65 -21.79 -14.46
C ARG A 165 -9.78 -21.82 -13.44
N PRO A 166 -10.90 -22.55 -13.68
CA PRO A 166 -12.07 -22.53 -12.81
C PRO A 166 -11.85 -23.25 -11.46
N ASN A 167 -10.78 -24.03 -11.32
CA ASN A 167 -10.44 -24.80 -10.12
C ASN A 167 -9.43 -24.09 -9.20
N LEU A 168 -9.14 -22.81 -9.44
CA LEU A 168 -8.31 -22.02 -8.54
C LEU A 168 -9.06 -21.69 -7.26
N ASP A 169 -8.33 -21.68 -6.14
CA ASP A 169 -8.83 -21.08 -4.89
C ASP A 169 -8.53 -19.55 -4.95
N PRO A 170 -9.56 -18.68 -5.04
CA PRO A 170 -9.35 -17.24 -5.18
C PRO A 170 -8.56 -16.64 -4.02
N ARG A 171 -8.79 -17.13 -2.81
CA ARG A 171 -8.14 -16.61 -1.60
C ARG A 171 -6.67 -17.00 -1.54
N ALA A 172 -6.33 -18.25 -1.89
CA ALA A 172 -4.94 -18.69 -1.97
C ALA A 172 -4.18 -17.95 -3.07
N CYS A 173 -4.81 -17.78 -4.24
CA CYS A 173 -4.22 -17.00 -5.34
C CYS A 173 -4.00 -15.52 -4.95
N SER A 174 -4.96 -14.90 -4.27
CA SER A 174 -4.84 -13.51 -3.77
C SER A 174 -3.66 -13.38 -2.83
N PHE A 175 -3.52 -14.31 -1.88
CA PHE A 175 -2.40 -14.32 -0.95
C PHE A 175 -1.05 -14.44 -1.68
N MET A 176 -0.94 -15.37 -2.62
CA MET A 176 0.30 -15.56 -3.41
C MET A 176 0.65 -14.31 -4.22
N ILE A 177 -0.31 -13.73 -4.92
CA ILE A 177 -0.13 -12.51 -5.73
C ILE A 177 0.28 -11.36 -4.82
N GLN A 178 -0.37 -11.18 -3.67
CA GLN A 178 -0.03 -10.15 -2.71
C GLN A 178 1.41 -10.31 -2.20
N CYS A 179 1.84 -11.52 -1.82
CA CYS A 179 3.22 -11.76 -1.39
C CYS A 179 4.24 -11.37 -2.48
N VAL A 180 3.93 -11.66 -3.74
CA VAL A 180 4.79 -11.28 -4.88
C VAL A 180 4.84 -9.77 -5.04
N ILE A 181 3.69 -9.09 -5.04
CA ILE A 181 3.60 -7.63 -5.17
C ILE A 181 4.33 -6.95 -4.01
N ASP A 182 4.07 -7.34 -2.77
CA ASP A 182 4.70 -6.76 -1.58
C ASP A 182 6.22 -6.89 -1.64
N ARG A 183 6.73 -8.07 -1.98
CA ARG A 183 8.17 -8.30 -2.07
C ARG A 183 8.79 -7.53 -3.23
N PHE A 184 8.12 -7.47 -4.37
CA PHE A 184 8.55 -6.68 -5.53
C PHE A 184 8.63 -5.18 -5.20
N LEU A 185 7.61 -4.62 -4.54
CA LEU A 185 7.60 -3.23 -4.13
C LEU A 185 8.66 -2.93 -3.04
N GLN A 186 8.85 -3.85 -2.09
CA GLN A 186 9.92 -3.72 -1.09
C GLN A 186 11.32 -3.67 -1.75
N ALA A 187 11.56 -4.43 -2.81
CA ALA A 187 12.84 -4.43 -3.51
C ALA A 187 13.19 -3.07 -4.14
N HIS A 188 12.21 -2.21 -4.43
CA HIS A 188 12.48 -0.84 -4.92
C HIS A 188 12.97 0.11 -3.82
N ASN A 189 12.76 -0.22 -2.53
CA ASN A 189 13.04 0.67 -1.40
C ASN A 189 14.06 0.11 -0.40
N LEU A 190 14.31 -1.21 -0.43
CA LEU A 190 15.24 -1.87 0.47
C LEU A 190 16.48 -2.30 -0.29
N GLU A 191 17.59 -1.63 -0.01
CA GLU A 191 18.86 -1.82 -0.72
C GLU A 191 19.32 -3.28 -0.72
N PHE A 192 19.34 -3.94 0.46
CA PHE A 192 19.77 -5.32 0.60
C PHE A 192 18.94 -6.32 -0.23
N LEU A 193 17.68 -5.97 -0.51
CA LEU A 193 16.77 -6.79 -1.29
C LEU A 193 16.81 -6.44 -2.78
N GLY A 194 16.90 -5.18 -3.10
CA GLY A 194 16.77 -4.66 -4.47
C GLY A 194 18.08 -4.71 -5.27
N ASN A 195 19.22 -4.45 -4.64
CA ASN A 195 20.51 -4.40 -5.35
C ASN A 195 20.84 -5.70 -6.08
N PRO A 196 20.70 -6.91 -5.48
CA PRO A 196 20.97 -8.15 -6.19
C PRO A 196 20.08 -8.41 -7.41
N LEU A 197 18.92 -7.73 -7.46
CA LEU A 197 17.91 -7.86 -8.52
C LEU A 197 17.94 -6.70 -9.51
N GLY A 198 18.73 -5.64 -9.25
CA GLY A 198 18.73 -4.40 -10.01
C GLY A 198 17.44 -3.59 -9.85
N LEU A 199 16.67 -3.83 -8.76
CA LEU A 199 15.38 -3.19 -8.50
C LEU A 199 15.47 -1.98 -7.56
N TYR A 200 16.53 -1.88 -6.75
CA TYR A 200 16.67 -0.75 -5.83
C TYR A 200 16.76 0.57 -6.59
N GLN A 201 15.82 1.45 -6.39
CA GLN A 201 15.68 2.72 -7.12
C GLN A 201 15.75 2.57 -8.65
N ALA A 202 15.27 1.44 -9.16
CA ALA A 202 15.35 1.09 -10.57
C ALA A 202 14.61 2.08 -11.46
N GLN A 203 15.09 2.26 -12.69
CA GLN A 203 14.40 3.03 -13.73
C GLN A 203 13.10 2.32 -14.17
N GLU A 204 12.25 3.04 -14.88
CA GLU A 204 10.92 2.56 -15.29
C GLU A 204 11.02 1.30 -16.14
N GLU A 205 11.93 1.27 -17.09
CA GLU A 205 12.13 0.16 -18.05
C GLU A 205 12.46 -1.14 -17.31
N ILE A 206 13.33 -1.06 -16.29
CA ILE A 206 13.71 -2.22 -15.47
C ILE A 206 12.52 -2.71 -14.67
N SER A 207 11.77 -1.79 -14.05
CA SER A 207 10.59 -2.15 -13.27
C SER A 207 9.50 -2.79 -14.13
N ARG A 208 9.27 -2.27 -15.34
CA ARG A 208 8.31 -2.83 -16.31
C ARG A 208 8.75 -4.22 -16.78
N ALA A 209 10.04 -4.39 -17.11
CA ALA A 209 10.57 -5.70 -17.51
C ALA A 209 10.40 -6.76 -16.42
N TRP A 210 10.57 -6.39 -15.14
CA TRP A 210 10.32 -7.29 -14.01
C TRP A 210 8.84 -7.63 -13.85
N ILE A 211 7.94 -6.64 -14.01
CA ILE A 211 6.50 -6.88 -13.98
C ILE A 211 6.12 -7.90 -15.05
N GLN A 212 6.61 -7.76 -16.29
CA GLN A 212 6.32 -8.71 -17.36
C GLN A 212 6.81 -10.13 -17.04
N LYS A 213 8.02 -10.28 -16.48
CA LYS A 213 8.55 -11.59 -16.05
C LYS A 213 7.67 -12.23 -14.98
N ILE A 214 7.23 -11.45 -13.98
CA ILE A 214 6.35 -11.93 -12.92
C ILE A 214 5.00 -12.36 -13.51
N LEU A 215 4.42 -11.55 -14.38
CA LEU A 215 3.13 -11.85 -15.04
C LEU A 215 3.24 -13.11 -15.93
N ASP A 216 4.34 -13.32 -16.62
CA ASP A 216 4.56 -14.53 -17.43
C ASP A 216 4.53 -15.80 -16.57
N VAL A 217 5.21 -15.78 -15.42
CA VAL A 217 5.18 -16.90 -14.45
C VAL A 217 3.77 -17.14 -13.91
N LEU A 218 3.08 -16.06 -13.49
CA LEU A 218 1.71 -16.17 -12.97
C LEU A 218 0.74 -16.66 -14.05
N ARG A 219 0.88 -16.20 -15.29
CA ARG A 219 0.05 -16.61 -16.41
C ARG A 219 0.19 -18.12 -16.68
N LYS A 220 1.40 -18.64 -16.73
CA LYS A 220 1.66 -20.08 -16.94
C LYS A 220 1.07 -20.94 -15.82
N GLY A 221 0.99 -20.42 -14.59
CA GLY A 221 0.41 -21.12 -13.44
C GLY A 221 -1.11 -20.97 -13.28
N MET A 222 -1.74 -19.93 -13.83
CA MET A 222 -3.12 -19.57 -13.50
C MET A 222 -4.08 -19.49 -14.70
N ALA A 223 -3.57 -19.23 -15.93
CA ALA A 223 -4.42 -19.09 -17.09
C ALA A 223 -5.12 -20.41 -17.45
N SER A 224 -6.29 -20.31 -18.07
CA SER A 224 -6.97 -21.46 -18.67
C SER A 224 -6.18 -21.96 -19.89
N GLU A 225 -6.35 -23.25 -20.24
CA GLU A 225 -5.62 -23.88 -21.35
C GLU A 225 -5.85 -23.15 -22.69
N GLY A 226 -7.07 -22.65 -22.94
CA GLY A 226 -7.38 -21.87 -24.13
C GLY A 226 -6.64 -20.55 -24.24
N MET A 227 -6.31 -19.89 -23.12
CA MET A 227 -5.55 -18.66 -23.09
C MET A 227 -4.05 -18.86 -23.31
N LEU A 228 -3.52 -20.04 -22.93
CA LEU A 228 -2.10 -20.38 -23.15
C LEU A 228 -1.82 -20.63 -24.64
N ALA A 229 -2.78 -21.19 -25.37
CA ALA A 229 -2.66 -21.47 -26.80
C ALA A 229 -2.70 -20.21 -27.70
N SER A 230 -3.42 -19.15 -27.27
CA SER A 230 -3.51 -17.90 -28.05
C SER A 230 -2.27 -17.01 -27.93
N GLY A 231 -1.54 -17.05 -26.81
CA GLY A 231 -0.34 -16.25 -26.59
C GLY A 231 0.91 -16.73 -27.36
N SER A 232 0.86 -17.93 -27.97
CA SER A 232 2.00 -18.50 -28.75
C SER A 232 2.02 -18.05 -30.22
N LYS A 233 1.01 -17.28 -30.69
CA LYS A 233 0.92 -16.90 -32.11
C LYS A 233 1.48 -15.52 -32.45
N ASP A 234 1.81 -14.69 -31.44
CA ASP A 234 2.29 -13.33 -31.65
C ASP A 234 3.81 -13.16 -31.52
N GLY A 235 4.57 -14.25 -31.56
CA GLY A 235 6.02 -14.27 -31.42
C GLY A 235 6.73 -15.10 -32.51
N LEU A 236 6.63 -14.67 -33.76
CA LEU A 236 7.54 -15.05 -34.87
C LEU A 236 7.78 -13.85 -35.75
#